data_54602d8266f4f0c4ecf037f7eb21ff76
#
_entry.id   54602d8266f4f0c4ecf037f7eb21ff76
#
_cell.length_a   1.000
_cell.length_b   1.000
_cell.length_c   1.000
_cell.angle_alpha   90.00
_cell.angle_beta   90.00
_cell.angle_gamma   90.00
#
_symmetry.space_group_name_H-M   'P 1'
#
loop_
_entity.id
_entity.type
_entity.pdbx_description
1 polymer ?
#
loop_
_entity_poly.entity_id
_entity_poly.type
_entity_poly.pdbx_seq_one_letter_code
_entity_poly.pdbx_strand_id
1 'polypeptide(L)'
;MGNFHRYFFIMPTLARFELETHQRAEKGQPLTADYMNNLMADLFSEGYGGEMALDRERVGITWGTFTTHLYIDFYSFQYAIGISAANAIAKRILDAVPNAVEDHINFLKAGSSKSPIEVFKIAGADMTSTQPIEDAFTVLEEYVDRLGELTT
;
A
#
# COMPACT_ATOMS: atom_id res chain seq x y z
N MET A 1 1.72 -11.81 -6.98
CA MET A 1 2.54 -11.55 -5.78
C MET A 1 3.36 -10.25 -5.87
N GLY A 2 4.04 -9.93 -6.97
CA GLY A 2 4.86 -8.71 -7.05
C GLY A 2 4.13 -7.40 -6.72
N ASN A 3 2.87 -7.25 -7.11
CA ASN A 3 2.07 -6.08 -6.77
C ASN A 3 1.75 -5.99 -5.27
N PHE A 4 1.47 -7.11 -4.60
CA PHE A 4 1.26 -7.13 -3.14
C PHE A 4 2.51 -6.67 -2.41
N HIS A 5 3.69 -7.21 -2.75
CA HIS A 5 4.95 -6.79 -2.16
C HIS A 5 5.19 -5.28 -2.35
N ARG A 6 5.01 -4.78 -3.58
CA ARG A 6 5.22 -3.37 -3.87
C ARG A 6 4.25 -2.45 -3.12
N TYR A 7 2.97 -2.78 -3.12
CA TYR A 7 1.92 -1.86 -2.66
C TYR A 7 1.54 -2.01 -1.19
N PHE A 8 1.82 -3.14 -0.55
CA PHE A 8 1.60 -3.34 0.88
C PHE A 8 2.87 -3.28 1.74
N PHE A 9 4.06 -3.46 1.16
CA PHE A 9 5.30 -3.40 1.93
C PHE A 9 6.14 -2.18 1.54
N ILE A 10 6.46 -1.96 0.26
CA ILE A 10 7.33 -0.86 -0.13
C ILE A 10 6.62 0.50 -0.01
N MET A 11 5.42 0.66 -0.58
CA MET A 11 4.75 1.97 -0.62
C MET A 11 4.31 2.48 0.76
N PRO A 12 3.74 1.65 1.67
CA PRO A 12 3.48 2.09 3.04
C PRO A 12 4.74 2.43 3.84
N THR A 13 5.85 1.71 3.62
CA THR A 13 7.15 2.05 4.22
C THR A 13 7.62 3.43 3.78
N LEU A 14 7.51 3.75 2.49
CA LEU A 14 7.81 5.09 1.97
C LEU A 14 6.88 6.15 2.54
N ALA A 15 5.59 5.86 2.67
CA ALA A 15 4.63 6.81 3.25
C ALA A 15 4.93 7.10 4.73
N ARG A 16 5.32 6.09 5.51
CA ARG A 16 5.76 6.29 6.89
C ARG A 16 7.07 7.08 6.96
N PHE A 17 8.03 6.75 6.11
CA PHE A 17 9.28 7.49 6.01
C PHE A 17 9.02 8.98 5.73
N GLU A 18 8.16 9.27 4.76
CA GLU A 18 7.76 10.64 4.42
C GLU A 18 7.13 11.36 5.62
N LEU A 19 6.16 10.73 6.27
CA LEU A 19 5.50 11.29 7.46
C LEU A 19 6.50 11.59 8.58
N GLU A 20 7.38 10.66 8.92
CA GLU A 20 8.34 10.82 10.01
C GLU A 20 9.40 11.87 9.70
N THR A 21 9.85 11.97 8.45
CA THR A 21 10.78 13.02 8.04
C THR A 21 10.15 14.41 8.08
N HIS A 22 8.90 14.56 7.65
CA HIS A 22 8.15 15.82 7.76
C HIS A 22 7.95 16.22 9.22
N GLN A 23 7.47 15.32 10.07
CA GLN A 23 7.28 15.57 11.50
C GLN A 23 8.58 15.96 12.21
N ARG A 24 9.71 15.39 11.78
CA ARG A 24 11.02 15.75 12.31
C ARG A 24 11.42 17.16 11.91
N ALA A 25 11.20 17.51 10.64
CA ALA A 25 11.47 18.86 10.13
C ALA A 25 10.61 19.93 10.81
N GLU A 26 9.32 19.64 11.01
CA GLU A 26 8.39 20.53 11.74
C GLU A 26 8.86 20.81 13.18
N LYS A 27 9.51 19.85 13.82
CA LYS A 27 10.12 20.00 15.15
C LYS A 27 11.47 20.72 15.11
N GLY A 28 11.91 21.23 13.96
CA GLY A 28 13.21 21.89 13.78
C GLY A 28 14.42 20.96 13.93
N GLN A 29 14.23 19.65 13.82
CA GLN A 29 15.29 18.67 13.93
C GLN A 29 15.95 18.40 12.57
N PRO A 30 17.28 18.22 12.51
CA PRO A 30 17.97 18.05 11.23
C PRO A 30 17.63 16.72 10.56
N LEU A 31 17.49 16.76 9.23
CA LEU A 31 17.39 15.60 8.36
C LEU A 31 18.78 15.31 7.77
N THR A 32 19.58 14.50 8.46
CA THR A 32 20.88 14.05 7.94
C THR A 32 20.72 12.79 7.10
N ALA A 33 21.66 12.52 6.19
CA ALA A 33 21.67 11.30 5.40
C ALA A 33 21.65 10.03 6.30
N ASP A 34 22.47 10.05 7.36
CA ASP A 34 22.52 8.93 8.31
C ASP A 34 21.18 8.69 9.01
N TYR A 35 20.50 9.78 9.43
CA TYR A 35 19.17 9.63 10.02
C TYR A 35 18.18 9.02 9.01
N MET A 36 18.13 9.55 7.80
CA MET A 36 17.20 9.07 6.77
C MET A 36 17.48 7.61 6.38
N ASN A 37 18.75 7.23 6.22
CA ASN A 37 19.13 5.86 5.90
C ASN A 37 18.78 4.89 7.05
N ASN A 38 19.04 5.26 8.29
CA ASN A 38 18.70 4.43 9.44
C ASN A 38 17.20 4.29 9.59
N LEU A 39 16.43 5.39 9.48
CA LEU A 39 14.97 5.37 9.54
C LEU A 39 14.39 4.43 8.47
N MET A 40 14.84 4.55 7.23
CA MET A 40 14.36 3.68 6.15
C MET A 40 14.66 2.20 6.42
N ALA A 41 15.88 1.90 6.89
CA ALA A 41 16.26 0.53 7.22
C ALA A 41 15.45 -0.04 8.39
N ASP A 42 15.15 0.77 9.41
CA ASP A 42 14.32 0.36 10.55
C ASP A 42 12.87 0.08 10.11
N LEU A 43 12.29 0.93 9.29
CA LEU A 43 10.93 0.76 8.76
C LEU A 43 10.80 -0.50 7.90
N PHE A 44 11.78 -0.80 7.06
CA PHE A 44 11.80 -2.06 6.31
C PHE A 44 11.97 -3.28 7.22
N SER A 45 12.84 -3.19 8.23
CA SER A 45 13.03 -4.27 9.20
C SER A 45 11.73 -4.58 9.96
N GLU A 46 10.99 -3.54 10.36
CA GLU A 46 9.67 -3.69 10.97
C GLU A 46 8.67 -4.35 10.00
N GLY A 47 8.61 -3.87 8.76
CA GLY A 47 7.66 -4.37 7.75
C GLY A 47 7.87 -5.85 7.38
N TYR A 48 9.10 -6.34 7.44
CA TYR A 48 9.44 -7.75 7.15
C TYR A 48 9.51 -8.64 8.40
N GLY A 49 9.26 -8.11 9.59
CA GLY A 49 9.08 -8.88 10.81
C GLY A 49 10.29 -9.68 11.28
N GLY A 50 11.49 -9.39 10.79
CA GLY A 50 12.72 -10.11 11.16
C GLY A 50 12.93 -11.44 10.44
N GLU A 51 12.00 -11.89 9.61
CA GLU A 51 12.11 -13.14 8.83
C GLU A 51 13.07 -13.02 7.63
N MET A 52 13.44 -11.80 7.26
CA MET A 52 14.37 -11.51 6.18
C MET A 52 15.68 -10.93 6.70
N ALA A 53 16.82 -11.48 6.25
CA ALA A 53 18.11 -10.83 6.43
C ALA A 53 18.19 -9.59 5.54
N LEU A 54 18.22 -8.41 6.16
CA LEU A 54 18.30 -7.13 5.45
C LEU A 54 19.75 -6.62 5.41
N ASP A 55 20.22 -6.28 4.23
CA ASP A 55 21.41 -5.44 4.05
C ASP A 55 21.01 -3.99 4.36
N ARG A 56 21.23 -3.57 5.59
CA ARG A 56 20.79 -2.26 6.11
C ARG A 56 21.35 -1.08 5.33
N GLU A 57 22.57 -1.20 4.79
CA GLU A 57 23.20 -0.13 4.01
C GLU A 57 22.45 0.06 2.69
N ARG A 58 22.14 -1.03 1.97
CA ARG A 58 21.40 -0.99 0.72
C ARG A 58 19.94 -0.63 0.91
N VAL A 59 19.29 -1.21 1.91
CA VAL A 59 17.88 -0.93 2.19
C VAL A 59 17.69 0.50 2.67
N GLY A 60 18.63 1.01 3.47
CA GLY A 60 18.59 2.36 4.00
C GLY A 60 18.54 3.47 2.94
N ILE A 61 19.15 3.26 1.77
CA ILE A 61 19.15 4.26 0.68
C ILE A 61 17.95 4.13 -0.28
N THR A 62 17.00 3.23 0.00
CA THR A 62 15.84 2.98 -0.87
C THR A 62 15.02 4.26 -1.15
N TRP A 63 14.94 5.19 -0.20
CA TRP A 63 14.28 6.48 -0.42
C TRP A 63 14.85 7.24 -1.63
N GLY A 64 16.14 7.12 -1.91
CA GLY A 64 16.78 7.73 -3.08
C GLY A 64 16.29 7.16 -4.42
N THR A 65 15.82 5.91 -4.44
CA THR A 65 15.22 5.29 -5.63
C THR A 65 13.81 5.81 -5.91
N PHE A 66 13.10 6.27 -4.89
CA PHE A 66 11.71 6.71 -4.95
C PHE A 66 11.54 8.23 -4.83
N THR A 67 12.55 9.00 -5.21
CA THR A 67 12.52 10.48 -5.14
C THR A 67 11.29 11.07 -5.82
N THR A 68 10.88 10.55 -6.98
CA THR A 68 9.68 11.03 -7.69
C THR A 68 8.41 10.89 -6.83
N HIS A 69 8.28 9.82 -6.05
CA HIS A 69 7.14 9.61 -5.15
C HIS A 69 7.18 10.56 -3.96
N LEU A 70 8.37 10.86 -3.45
CA LEU A 70 8.57 11.76 -2.32
C LEU A 70 8.47 13.27 -2.71
N TYR A 71 8.55 13.59 -4.00
CA TYR A 71 8.29 14.95 -4.50
C TYR A 71 6.80 15.30 -4.60
N ILE A 72 5.92 14.29 -4.55
CA ILE A 72 4.46 14.48 -4.56
C ILE A 72 3.98 14.21 -3.15
N ASP A 73 3.75 15.25 -2.38
CA ASP A 73 3.43 15.21 -0.96
C ASP A 73 2.36 14.14 -0.62
N PHE A 74 2.74 13.20 0.24
CA PHE A 74 1.88 12.16 0.77
C PHE A 74 1.16 11.34 -0.31
N TYR A 75 1.86 11.01 -1.39
CA TYR A 75 1.29 10.25 -2.50
C TYR A 75 1.37 8.73 -2.29
N SER A 76 2.43 8.23 -1.65
CA SER A 76 2.79 6.81 -1.64
C SER A 76 1.73 5.90 -0.97
N PHE A 77 0.99 6.39 0.04
CA PHE A 77 -0.05 5.60 0.71
C PHE A 77 -1.22 5.23 -0.20
N GLN A 78 -1.46 6.01 -1.27
CA GLN A 78 -2.58 5.79 -2.19
C GLN A 78 -2.49 4.46 -2.94
N TYR A 79 -1.29 3.90 -3.11
CA TYR A 79 -1.10 2.60 -3.74
C TYR A 79 -1.69 1.45 -2.90
N ALA A 80 -1.54 1.50 -1.57
CA ALA A 80 -2.15 0.50 -0.68
C ALA A 80 -3.69 0.59 -0.72
N ILE A 81 -4.24 1.81 -0.74
CA ILE A 81 -5.69 2.02 -0.92
C ILE A 81 -6.15 1.44 -2.26
N GLY A 82 -5.43 1.73 -3.33
CA GLY A 82 -5.78 1.28 -4.68
C GLY A 82 -5.83 -0.25 -4.80
N ILE A 83 -4.81 -0.95 -4.29
CA ILE A 83 -4.78 -2.42 -4.36
C ILE A 83 -5.85 -3.06 -3.45
N SER A 84 -6.13 -2.48 -2.28
CA SER A 84 -7.18 -2.95 -1.38
C SER A 84 -8.56 -2.82 -2.04
N ALA A 85 -8.87 -1.65 -2.58
CA ALA A 85 -10.14 -1.43 -3.29
C ALA A 85 -10.27 -2.33 -4.52
N ALA A 86 -9.19 -2.53 -5.28
CA ALA A 86 -9.20 -3.39 -6.45
C ALA A 86 -9.52 -4.85 -6.09
N ASN A 87 -8.93 -5.38 -5.00
CA ASN A 87 -9.24 -6.72 -4.53
C ASN A 87 -10.69 -6.84 -4.05
N ALA A 88 -11.19 -5.86 -3.28
CA ALA A 88 -12.57 -5.85 -2.81
C ALA A 88 -13.57 -5.84 -3.98
N ILE A 89 -13.34 -4.99 -4.99
CA ILE A 89 -14.19 -4.90 -6.18
C ILE A 89 -14.13 -6.21 -6.99
N ALA A 90 -12.92 -6.74 -7.22
CA ALA A 90 -12.74 -7.99 -7.95
C ALA A 90 -13.43 -9.17 -7.26
N LYS A 91 -13.29 -9.27 -5.92
CA LYS A 91 -13.96 -10.29 -5.12
C LYS A 91 -15.47 -10.22 -5.26
N ARG A 92 -16.07 -9.03 -5.15
CA ARG A 92 -17.53 -8.86 -5.34
C ARG A 92 -18.02 -9.38 -6.69
N ILE A 93 -17.24 -9.14 -7.76
CA ILE A 93 -17.58 -9.61 -9.12
C ILE A 93 -17.43 -11.13 -9.22
N LEU A 94 -16.34 -11.69 -8.71
CA LEU A 94 -16.08 -13.13 -8.74
C LEU A 94 -17.07 -13.94 -7.90
N ASP A 95 -17.50 -13.39 -6.77
CA ASP A 95 -18.51 -13.98 -5.89
C ASP A 95 -19.96 -13.78 -6.42
N ALA A 96 -20.09 -13.22 -7.61
CA ALA A 96 -21.38 -12.93 -8.26
C ALA A 96 -22.36 -12.12 -7.35
N VAL A 97 -21.82 -11.18 -6.57
CA VAL A 97 -22.64 -10.29 -5.73
C VAL A 97 -23.60 -9.51 -6.62
N PRO A 98 -24.89 -9.42 -6.27
CA PRO A 98 -25.87 -8.67 -7.10
C PRO A 98 -25.38 -7.24 -7.40
N ASN A 99 -25.51 -6.84 -8.65
CA ASN A 99 -25.12 -5.53 -9.20
C ASN A 99 -23.62 -5.22 -9.20
N ALA A 100 -22.72 -6.12 -8.76
CA ALA A 100 -21.28 -5.83 -8.62
C ALA A 100 -20.64 -5.34 -9.93
N VAL A 101 -21.02 -5.91 -11.08
CA VAL A 101 -20.54 -5.48 -12.41
C VAL A 101 -21.06 -4.08 -12.77
N GLU A 102 -22.34 -3.82 -12.52
CA GLU A 102 -22.94 -2.52 -12.79
C GLU A 102 -22.35 -1.44 -11.86
N ASP A 103 -22.18 -1.74 -10.59
CA ASP A 103 -21.50 -0.88 -9.60
C ASP A 103 -20.09 -0.52 -10.07
N HIS A 104 -19.33 -1.49 -10.56
CA HIS A 104 -17.98 -1.24 -11.10
C HIS A 104 -18.01 -0.34 -12.34
N ILE A 105 -18.95 -0.56 -13.27
CA ILE A 105 -19.10 0.30 -14.44
C ILE A 105 -19.50 1.72 -14.03
N ASN A 106 -20.37 1.87 -13.04
CA ASN A 106 -20.79 3.18 -12.52
C ASN A 106 -19.63 3.89 -11.81
N PHE A 107 -18.78 3.16 -11.08
CA PHE A 107 -17.53 3.66 -10.54
C PHE A 107 -16.63 4.25 -11.64
N LEU A 108 -16.43 3.52 -12.74
CA LEU A 108 -15.62 4.01 -13.86
C LEU A 108 -16.23 5.25 -14.52
N LYS A 109 -17.56 5.28 -14.68
CA LYS A 109 -18.29 6.42 -15.26
C LYS A 109 -18.27 7.66 -14.38
N ALA A 110 -18.16 7.49 -13.06
CA ALA A 110 -18.12 8.61 -12.12
C ALA A 110 -16.87 9.50 -12.32
N GLY A 111 -15.75 8.92 -12.74
CA GLY A 111 -14.51 9.66 -12.98
C GLY A 111 -14.12 10.52 -11.77
N SER A 112 -13.88 11.82 -12.00
CA SER A 112 -13.55 12.80 -10.96
C SER A 112 -14.75 13.61 -10.46
N SER A 113 -15.98 13.15 -10.68
CA SER A 113 -17.20 13.90 -10.32
C SER A 113 -17.51 13.89 -8.81
N LYS A 114 -16.86 13.06 -8.03
CA LYS A 114 -17.05 12.87 -6.60
C LYS A 114 -15.71 12.72 -5.88
N SER A 115 -15.73 12.79 -4.54
CA SER A 115 -14.53 12.49 -3.76
C SER A 115 -14.10 11.02 -3.92
N PRO A 116 -12.81 10.68 -3.74
CA PRO A 116 -12.33 9.31 -3.86
C PRO A 116 -13.10 8.30 -3.01
N ILE A 117 -13.42 8.66 -1.77
CA ILE A 117 -14.18 7.78 -0.85
C ILE A 117 -15.59 7.51 -1.40
N GLU A 118 -16.27 8.54 -1.91
CA GLU A 118 -17.61 8.37 -2.49
C GLU A 118 -17.57 7.52 -3.77
N VAL A 119 -16.54 7.69 -4.58
CA VAL A 119 -16.36 6.91 -5.81
C VAL A 119 -16.13 5.43 -5.50
N PHE A 120 -15.29 5.10 -4.50
CA PHE A 120 -15.11 3.72 -4.07
C PHE A 120 -16.39 3.10 -3.50
N LYS A 121 -17.20 3.86 -2.77
CA LYS A 121 -18.49 3.39 -2.28
C LYS A 121 -19.47 3.01 -3.39
N ILE A 122 -19.42 3.68 -4.55
CA ILE A 122 -20.21 3.27 -5.74
C ILE A 122 -19.85 1.86 -6.17
N ALA A 123 -18.56 1.50 -6.13
CA ALA A 123 -18.09 0.15 -6.44
C ALA A 123 -18.34 -0.86 -5.30
N GLY A 124 -18.89 -0.42 -4.16
CA GLY A 124 -19.13 -1.25 -2.99
C GLY A 124 -17.90 -1.51 -2.14
N ALA A 125 -16.85 -0.71 -2.28
CA ALA A 125 -15.64 -0.75 -1.46
C ALA A 125 -15.66 0.44 -0.48
N ASP A 126 -15.93 0.20 0.80
CA ASP A 126 -15.90 1.25 1.83
C ASP A 126 -14.49 1.41 2.41
N MET A 127 -13.73 2.34 1.84
CA MET A 127 -12.36 2.65 2.27
C MET A 127 -12.31 3.47 3.58
N THR A 128 -13.42 3.69 4.25
CA THR A 128 -13.46 4.26 5.61
C THR A 128 -13.37 3.19 6.70
N SER A 129 -13.38 1.91 6.32
CA SER A 129 -13.19 0.75 7.19
C SER A 129 -11.87 0.03 6.87
N THR A 130 -11.42 -0.85 7.77
CA THR A 130 -10.24 -1.70 7.56
C THR A 130 -10.56 -2.91 6.67
N GLN A 131 -11.83 -3.26 6.50
CA GLN A 131 -12.28 -4.49 5.84
C GLN A 131 -11.66 -4.72 4.44
N PRO A 132 -11.60 -3.72 3.51
CA PRO A 132 -10.98 -3.95 2.20
C PRO A 132 -9.48 -4.28 2.28
N ILE A 133 -8.80 -3.81 3.32
CA ILE A 133 -7.38 -4.11 3.55
C ILE A 133 -7.24 -5.54 4.08
N GLU A 134 -8.04 -5.92 5.06
CA GLU A 134 -8.08 -7.27 5.63
C GLU A 134 -8.42 -8.32 4.56
N ASP A 135 -9.43 -8.05 3.73
CA ASP A 135 -9.80 -8.91 2.59
C ASP A 135 -8.64 -9.08 1.59
N ALA A 136 -7.90 -8.00 1.31
CA ALA A 136 -6.74 -8.07 0.41
C ALA A 136 -5.59 -8.89 1.02
N PHE A 137 -5.36 -8.83 2.33
CA PHE A 137 -4.38 -9.68 3.00
C PHE A 137 -4.82 -11.16 3.00
N THR A 138 -6.10 -11.46 3.12
CA THR A 138 -6.62 -12.84 2.95
C THR A 138 -6.29 -13.39 1.56
N VAL A 139 -6.47 -12.59 0.51
CA VAL A 139 -6.07 -12.99 -0.86
C VAL A 139 -4.56 -13.21 -0.97
N LEU A 140 -3.74 -12.40 -0.29
CA LEU A 140 -2.29 -12.61 -0.26
C LEU A 140 -1.93 -13.93 0.43
N GLU A 141 -2.57 -14.24 1.56
CA GLU A 141 -2.39 -15.50 2.28
C GLU A 141 -2.69 -16.72 1.39
N GLU A 142 -3.84 -16.72 0.69
CA GLU A 142 -4.21 -17.76 -0.28
C GLU A 142 -3.14 -17.95 -1.37
N TYR A 143 -2.53 -16.85 -1.86
CA TYR A 143 -1.46 -16.92 -2.85
C TYR A 143 -0.16 -17.49 -2.28
N VAL A 144 0.16 -17.19 -1.02
CA VAL A 144 1.34 -17.75 -0.33
C VAL A 144 1.17 -19.25 -0.13
N ASP A 145 0.01 -19.69 0.36
CA ASP A 145 -0.31 -21.11 0.57
C ASP A 145 -0.22 -21.89 -0.75
N ARG A 146 -0.84 -21.36 -1.79
CA ARG A 146 -0.77 -21.99 -3.12
C ARG A 146 0.65 -22.05 -3.67
N LEU A 147 1.47 -21.05 -3.42
CA LEU A 147 2.88 -21.09 -3.80
C LEU A 147 3.62 -22.20 -3.04
N GLY A 148 3.36 -22.33 -1.75
CA GLY A 148 3.89 -23.43 -0.93
C GLY A 148 3.56 -24.81 -1.50
N GLU A 149 2.30 -25.04 -1.88
CA GLU A 149 1.85 -26.31 -2.50
C GLU A 149 2.55 -26.60 -3.84
N LEU A 150 2.86 -25.58 -4.63
CA LEU A 150 3.49 -25.73 -5.95
C LEU A 150 5.02 -25.92 -5.88
N THR A 151 5.63 -25.64 -4.73
CA THR A 151 7.10 -25.70 -4.56
C THR A 151 7.55 -26.88 -3.71
N THR A 152 6.63 -27.63 -3.13
CA THR A 152 6.85 -28.93 -2.45
C THR A 152 6.71 -30.09 -3.41
#